data_ea8a74f93958ae14da2c9a32daa2cde2
#
_entry.id   ea8a74f93958ae14da2c9a32daa2cde2
#
_cell.length_a   1.000
_cell.length_b   1.000
_cell.length_c   1.000
_cell.angle_alpha   90.00
_cell.angle_beta   90.00
_cell.angle_gamma   90.00
#
_symmetry.space_group_name_H-M   'P 1'
#
loop_
_entity.id
_entity.type
_entity.pdbx_description
1 polymer ?
#
loop_
_entity_poly.entity_id
_entity_poly.type
_entity_poly.pdbx_seq_one_letter_code
_entity_poly.pdbx_strand_id
1 'polypeptide(L)'
;MRKRAAVLGSPISHSLSPALHNAAYLSLGIEGKYDAVEVKSGQLADFMKQVRATDANWIGFSLTMPLKEEVLQVADKVDPLAKQINSANTLIPTIDGWFATSTDVAGFIWALAQHEITNYQTIQIIGAGGTARAAAAAIDAPGRTIQVINRNPARESDMRNAITMSELHFTDWNDVVLDADLVINATPKSAADNLPAGDGVLFESLYNPWPTTLAANWRGQVIDGMDLLIHQAIDQIHLMTGFVIDRKLMYPLLRAAGEAELKDRE
;
A
#
# COMPACT_ATOMS: atom_id res chain seq x y z
N MET A 1 -22.26 9.58 -18.37
CA MET A 1 -21.81 8.15 -18.26
C MET A 1 -21.37 7.86 -16.86
N ARG A 2 -21.70 6.70 -16.33
CA ARG A 2 -21.31 6.26 -14.96
C ARG A 2 -19.79 6.16 -14.88
N LYS A 3 -19.18 6.74 -13.84
CA LYS A 3 -17.73 6.68 -13.59
C LYS A 3 -17.30 5.24 -13.27
N ARG A 4 -16.14 4.82 -13.77
CA ARG A 4 -15.58 3.48 -13.51
C ARG A 4 -14.18 3.59 -12.95
N ALA A 5 -13.89 2.78 -11.96
CA ALA A 5 -12.54 2.55 -11.45
C ALA A 5 -12.39 1.08 -11.03
N ALA A 6 -11.17 0.62 -10.86
CA ALA A 6 -10.94 -0.75 -10.41
C ALA A 6 -9.58 -0.89 -9.71
N VAL A 7 -9.45 -1.93 -8.87
CA VAL A 7 -8.16 -2.43 -8.45
C VAL A 7 -7.70 -3.53 -9.41
N LEU A 8 -6.43 -3.46 -9.82
CA LEU A 8 -5.76 -4.43 -10.69
C LEU A 8 -4.69 -5.19 -9.89
N GLY A 9 -4.61 -6.50 -10.08
CA GLY A 9 -3.62 -7.37 -9.44
C GLY A 9 -3.90 -8.84 -9.69
N SER A 10 -3.08 -9.75 -9.15
CA SER A 10 -3.29 -11.20 -9.23
C SER A 10 -2.58 -11.92 -8.07
N PRO A 11 -3.31 -12.72 -7.27
CA PRO A 11 -4.78 -12.86 -7.21
C PRO A 11 -5.45 -11.61 -6.64
N ILE A 12 -6.68 -11.29 -7.07
CA ILE A 12 -7.36 -10.03 -6.69
C ILE A 12 -8.70 -10.22 -5.97
N SER A 13 -9.23 -11.44 -5.96
CA SER A 13 -10.58 -11.72 -5.45
C SER A 13 -10.80 -11.33 -3.98
N HIS A 14 -9.73 -11.30 -3.17
CA HIS A 14 -9.80 -10.93 -1.75
C HIS A 14 -9.52 -9.45 -1.48
N SER A 15 -9.38 -8.62 -2.50
CA SER A 15 -9.18 -7.18 -2.28
C SER A 15 -10.41 -6.56 -1.61
N LEU A 16 -10.19 -5.75 -0.57
CA LEU A 16 -11.23 -4.96 0.08
C LEU A 16 -11.42 -3.59 -0.58
N SER A 17 -10.54 -3.21 -1.53
CA SER A 17 -10.64 -1.91 -2.20
C SER A 17 -12.01 -1.65 -2.82
N PRO A 18 -12.72 -2.63 -3.44
CA PRO A 18 -14.08 -2.42 -3.93
C PRO A 18 -15.07 -2.03 -2.83
N ALA A 19 -15.03 -2.66 -1.66
CA ALA A 19 -15.90 -2.31 -0.54
C ALA A 19 -15.66 -0.88 -0.07
N LEU A 20 -14.39 -0.51 0.14
CA LEU A 20 -14.01 0.84 0.59
C LEU A 20 -14.42 1.91 -0.41
N HIS A 21 -14.01 1.76 -1.68
CA HIS A 21 -14.27 2.78 -2.70
C HIS A 21 -15.76 2.93 -3.01
N ASN A 22 -16.54 1.84 -3.09
CA ASN A 22 -17.97 1.93 -3.33
C ASN A 22 -18.72 2.55 -2.14
N ALA A 23 -18.30 2.29 -0.88
CA ALA A 23 -18.84 2.97 0.29
C ALA A 23 -18.56 4.47 0.26
N ALA A 24 -17.34 4.88 -0.12
CA ALA A 24 -17.00 6.28 -0.31
C ALA A 24 -17.83 6.93 -1.44
N TYR A 25 -17.97 6.25 -2.58
CA TYR A 25 -18.76 6.77 -3.72
C TYR A 25 -20.22 7.02 -3.31
N LEU A 26 -20.81 6.07 -2.56
CA LEU A 26 -22.16 6.22 -2.03
C LEU A 26 -22.26 7.43 -1.09
N SER A 27 -21.34 7.57 -0.14
CA SER A 27 -21.31 8.68 0.83
C SER A 27 -21.10 10.04 0.17
N LEU A 28 -20.33 10.10 -0.92
CA LEU A 28 -20.03 11.32 -1.66
C LEU A 28 -21.05 11.63 -2.78
N GLY A 29 -22.08 10.81 -2.96
CA GLY A 29 -23.05 10.95 -4.03
C GLY A 29 -22.46 10.78 -5.44
N ILE A 30 -21.42 9.98 -5.59
CA ILE A 30 -20.74 9.72 -6.87
C ILE A 30 -21.47 8.61 -7.61
N GLU A 31 -21.99 8.92 -8.79
CA GLU A 31 -22.53 7.91 -9.71
C GLU A 31 -21.38 7.15 -10.37
N GLY A 32 -20.90 6.13 -9.71
CA GLY A 32 -19.75 5.34 -10.15
C GLY A 32 -19.81 3.88 -9.69
N LYS A 33 -18.82 3.11 -10.12
CA LYS A 33 -18.56 1.75 -9.66
C LYS A 33 -17.08 1.50 -9.60
N TYR A 34 -16.64 0.87 -8.52
CA TYR A 34 -15.28 0.39 -8.34
C TYR A 34 -15.30 -1.14 -8.28
N ASP A 35 -14.54 -1.76 -9.17
CA ASP A 35 -14.49 -3.22 -9.36
C ASP A 35 -13.09 -3.77 -8.98
N ALA A 36 -12.98 -5.10 -8.88
CA ALA A 36 -11.72 -5.83 -8.89
C ALA A 36 -11.56 -6.52 -10.25
N VAL A 37 -10.39 -6.33 -10.88
CA VAL A 37 -10.08 -6.94 -12.17
C VAL A 37 -8.76 -7.68 -12.09
N GLU A 38 -8.77 -8.97 -12.37
CA GLU A 38 -7.55 -9.76 -12.35
C GLU A 38 -6.68 -9.44 -13.57
N VAL A 39 -5.46 -8.97 -13.30
CA VAL A 39 -4.42 -8.71 -14.30
C VAL A 39 -3.12 -9.30 -13.78
N LYS A 40 -2.59 -10.29 -14.51
CA LYS A 40 -1.36 -10.99 -14.15
C LYS A 40 -0.12 -10.20 -14.57
N SER A 41 1.03 -10.53 -14.00
CA SER A 41 2.31 -9.97 -14.44
C SER A 41 2.51 -10.12 -15.95
N GLY A 42 2.98 -9.06 -16.59
CA GLY A 42 3.18 -8.97 -18.03
C GLY A 42 1.91 -8.70 -18.86
N GLN A 43 0.73 -8.59 -18.23
CA GLN A 43 -0.54 -8.35 -18.94
C GLN A 43 -1.02 -6.89 -18.84
N LEU A 44 -0.37 -6.06 -18.02
CA LEU A 44 -0.86 -4.70 -17.78
C LEU A 44 -0.83 -3.82 -19.03
N ALA A 45 0.19 -3.96 -19.87
CA ALA A 45 0.30 -3.19 -21.11
C ALA A 45 -0.86 -3.50 -22.08
N ASP A 46 -1.21 -4.77 -22.28
CA ASP A 46 -2.33 -5.18 -23.12
C ASP A 46 -3.67 -4.75 -22.53
N PHE A 47 -3.84 -4.84 -21.21
CA PHE A 47 -5.02 -4.32 -20.54
C PHE A 47 -5.18 -2.80 -20.77
N MET A 48 -4.11 -2.02 -20.59
CA MET A 48 -4.16 -0.58 -20.82
C MET A 48 -4.37 -0.22 -22.29
N LYS A 49 -3.89 -1.02 -23.23
CA LYS A 49 -4.21 -0.85 -24.66
C LYS A 49 -5.72 -1.00 -24.91
N GLN A 50 -6.38 -1.97 -24.29
CA GLN A 50 -7.84 -2.14 -24.39
C GLN A 50 -8.58 -0.98 -23.72
N VAL A 51 -8.12 -0.52 -22.56
CA VAL A 51 -8.68 0.65 -21.85
C VAL A 51 -8.65 1.89 -22.75
N ARG A 52 -7.52 2.15 -23.41
CA ARG A 52 -7.34 3.30 -24.32
C ARG A 52 -8.20 3.20 -25.59
N ALA A 53 -8.53 2.00 -26.03
CA ALA A 53 -9.37 1.76 -27.22
C ALA A 53 -10.87 1.89 -26.93
N THR A 54 -11.29 1.99 -25.66
CA THR A 54 -12.70 2.04 -25.26
C THR A 54 -13.04 3.38 -24.63
N ASP A 55 -14.23 3.89 -24.93
CA ASP A 55 -14.81 5.08 -24.27
C ASP A 55 -15.57 4.67 -22.99
N ALA A 56 -14.85 4.03 -22.05
CA ALA A 56 -15.47 3.39 -20.89
C ALA A 56 -15.56 4.27 -19.65
N ASN A 57 -15.23 5.57 -19.73
CA ASN A 57 -15.25 6.55 -18.63
C ASN A 57 -14.47 6.10 -17.39
N TRP A 58 -13.28 5.54 -17.61
CA TRP A 58 -12.36 5.16 -16.55
C TRP A 58 -11.78 6.41 -15.88
N ILE A 59 -11.95 6.52 -14.56
CA ILE A 59 -11.42 7.62 -13.75
C ILE A 59 -10.13 7.25 -13.01
N GLY A 60 -9.73 5.98 -13.01
CA GLY A 60 -8.47 5.52 -12.45
C GLY A 60 -8.45 4.03 -12.14
N PHE A 61 -7.24 3.57 -11.80
CA PHE A 61 -6.98 2.22 -11.36
C PHE A 61 -6.09 2.24 -10.11
N SER A 62 -6.43 1.42 -9.12
CA SER A 62 -5.48 1.05 -8.07
C SER A 62 -4.69 -0.17 -8.52
N LEU A 63 -3.43 -0.26 -8.13
CA LEU A 63 -2.56 -1.38 -8.48
C LEU A 63 -2.02 -2.03 -7.21
N THR A 64 -2.11 -3.36 -7.19
CA THR A 64 -1.48 -4.18 -6.15
C THR A 64 -0.55 -5.20 -6.78
N MET A 65 0.01 -6.09 -5.97
CA MET A 65 0.89 -7.16 -6.45
C MET A 65 0.25 -7.94 -7.60
N PRO A 66 0.99 -8.24 -8.67
CA PRO A 66 2.40 -7.95 -8.92
C PRO A 66 2.66 -6.66 -9.73
N LEU A 67 1.68 -5.77 -9.90
CA LEU A 67 1.66 -4.72 -10.93
C LEU A 67 2.28 -3.38 -10.51
N LYS A 68 2.59 -3.17 -9.21
CA LYS A 68 3.08 -1.87 -8.69
C LYS A 68 4.40 -1.40 -9.33
N GLU A 69 5.25 -2.32 -9.77
CA GLU A 69 6.49 -2.01 -10.49
C GLU A 69 6.25 -1.94 -12.00
N GLU A 70 5.44 -2.85 -12.54
CA GLU A 70 5.14 -2.93 -13.97
C GLU A 70 4.47 -1.66 -14.51
N VAL A 71 3.60 -1.03 -13.71
CA VAL A 71 2.86 0.18 -14.13
C VAL A 71 3.78 1.35 -14.47
N LEU A 72 4.99 1.43 -13.90
CA LEU A 72 5.96 2.49 -14.20
C LEU A 72 6.45 2.45 -15.65
N GLN A 73 6.37 1.29 -16.31
CA GLN A 73 6.73 1.11 -17.72
C GLN A 73 5.54 1.31 -18.67
N VAL A 74 4.31 1.31 -18.14
CA VAL A 74 3.06 1.37 -18.92
C VAL A 74 2.44 2.76 -18.88
N ALA A 75 2.67 3.51 -17.81
CA ALA A 75 2.19 4.87 -17.64
C ALA A 75 2.90 5.85 -18.60
N ASP A 76 2.16 6.85 -19.09
CA ASP A 76 2.72 7.91 -19.95
C ASP A 76 3.58 8.89 -19.13
N LYS A 77 3.23 9.10 -17.85
CA LYS A 77 3.98 9.90 -16.88
C LYS A 77 4.03 9.20 -15.54
N VAL A 78 5.15 9.33 -14.83
CA VAL A 78 5.37 8.76 -13.50
C VAL A 78 5.77 9.85 -12.53
N ASP A 79 5.12 9.88 -11.37
CA ASP A 79 5.47 10.74 -10.25
C ASP A 79 6.92 10.51 -9.79
N PRO A 80 7.70 11.57 -9.47
CA PRO A 80 9.08 11.44 -9.03
C PRO A 80 9.25 10.51 -7.81
N LEU A 81 8.36 10.57 -6.82
CA LEU A 81 8.42 9.70 -5.64
C LEU A 81 8.13 8.24 -6.03
N ALA A 82 7.12 7.99 -6.86
CA ALA A 82 6.82 6.64 -7.34
C ALA A 82 7.99 6.05 -8.14
N LYS A 83 8.69 6.87 -8.93
CA LYS A 83 9.91 6.47 -9.63
C LYS A 83 11.06 6.16 -8.67
N GLN A 84 11.27 7.00 -7.65
CA GLN A 84 12.29 6.83 -6.63
C GLN A 84 12.12 5.51 -5.87
N ILE A 85 10.90 5.19 -5.42
CA ILE A 85 10.59 3.95 -4.71
C ILE A 85 10.37 2.75 -5.64
N ASN A 86 10.49 2.93 -6.96
CA ASN A 86 10.21 1.92 -7.98
C ASN A 86 8.85 1.22 -7.75
N SER A 87 7.79 1.99 -7.40
CA SER A 87 6.48 1.44 -7.07
C SER A 87 5.38 2.50 -7.18
N ALA A 88 4.31 2.21 -7.92
CA ALA A 88 3.09 2.99 -7.93
C ALA A 88 1.87 2.12 -7.66
N ASN A 89 0.94 2.61 -6.84
CA ASN A 89 -0.30 1.91 -6.54
C ASN A 89 -1.54 2.59 -7.16
N THR A 90 -1.35 3.68 -7.91
CA THR A 90 -2.43 4.51 -8.46
C THR A 90 -2.09 4.94 -9.87
N LEU A 91 -3.05 4.77 -10.80
CA LEU A 91 -2.95 5.18 -12.19
C LEU A 91 -4.22 5.98 -12.55
N ILE A 92 -4.06 7.24 -12.94
CA ILE A 92 -5.17 8.14 -13.26
C ILE A 92 -5.04 8.73 -14.66
N PRO A 93 -6.17 8.98 -15.37
CA PRO A 93 -6.13 9.67 -16.64
C PRO A 93 -5.85 11.16 -16.44
N THR A 94 -5.04 11.72 -17.32
CA THR A 94 -4.73 13.15 -17.40
C THR A 94 -4.87 13.63 -18.84
N ILE A 95 -4.75 14.94 -19.09
CA ILE A 95 -4.77 15.48 -20.45
C ILE A 95 -3.61 14.92 -21.31
N ASP A 96 -2.51 14.54 -20.69
CA ASP A 96 -1.30 14.06 -21.36
C ASP A 96 -1.17 12.52 -21.34
N GLY A 97 -2.24 11.79 -21.03
CA GLY A 97 -2.25 10.33 -20.92
C GLY A 97 -2.42 9.84 -19.48
N TRP A 98 -1.89 8.67 -19.17
CA TRP A 98 -2.03 8.03 -17.86
C TRP A 98 -0.84 8.36 -16.95
N PHE A 99 -1.16 8.86 -15.75
CA PHE A 99 -0.18 9.25 -14.73
C PHE A 99 -0.16 8.22 -13.59
N ALA A 100 1.03 7.68 -13.31
CA ALA A 100 1.25 6.75 -12.20
C ALA A 100 1.84 7.47 -10.98
N THR A 101 1.26 7.23 -9.81
CA THR A 101 1.71 7.77 -8.52
C THR A 101 1.54 6.74 -7.40
N SER A 102 2.11 7.01 -6.22
CA SER A 102 1.96 6.17 -5.04
C SER A 102 1.28 6.91 -3.91
N THR A 103 0.15 6.39 -3.44
CA THR A 103 -0.54 6.85 -2.22
C THR A 103 -0.13 6.03 -0.99
N ASP A 104 0.68 4.96 -1.15
CA ASP A 104 1.12 4.12 -0.04
C ASP A 104 2.01 4.90 0.93
N VAL A 105 2.90 5.78 0.43
CA VAL A 105 3.80 6.59 1.28
C VAL A 105 2.99 7.47 2.24
N ALA A 106 2.05 8.24 1.71
CA ALA A 106 1.14 9.05 2.52
C ALA A 106 0.27 8.17 3.43
N GLY A 107 -0.16 7.00 2.95
CA GLY A 107 -0.91 6.02 3.72
C GLY A 107 -0.18 5.58 4.99
N PHE A 108 1.11 5.24 4.92
CA PHE A 108 1.94 4.93 6.10
C PHE A 108 2.05 6.10 7.07
N ILE A 109 2.31 7.32 6.56
CA ILE A 109 2.41 8.52 7.39
C ILE A 109 1.11 8.75 8.17
N TRP A 110 -0.03 8.68 7.51
CA TRP A 110 -1.32 8.88 8.15
C TRP A 110 -1.68 7.77 9.14
N ALA A 111 -1.38 6.52 8.81
CA ALA A 111 -1.64 5.40 9.71
C ALA A 111 -0.81 5.49 10.99
N LEU A 112 0.48 5.82 10.91
CA LEU A 112 1.33 6.06 12.08
C LEU A 112 0.82 7.24 12.90
N ALA A 113 0.44 8.35 12.25
CA ALA A 113 -0.10 9.55 12.92
C ALA A 113 -1.44 9.27 13.63
N GLN A 114 -2.29 8.44 13.06
CA GLN A 114 -3.57 8.01 13.66
C GLN A 114 -3.38 7.31 15.01
N HIS A 115 -2.29 6.56 15.16
CA HIS A 115 -1.91 5.85 16.38
C HIS A 115 -0.94 6.65 17.26
N GLU A 116 -0.71 7.93 16.94
CA GLU A 116 0.20 8.82 17.67
C GLU A 116 1.66 8.29 17.72
N ILE A 117 2.06 7.46 16.74
CA ILE A 117 3.40 6.92 16.62
C ILE A 117 4.29 7.97 15.95
N THR A 118 4.95 8.79 16.77
CA THR A 118 5.77 9.92 16.29
C THR A 118 7.23 9.84 16.76
N ASN A 119 7.49 9.06 17.80
CA ASN A 119 8.82 8.96 18.42
C ASN A 119 9.42 7.57 18.21
N TYR A 120 10.22 7.42 17.15
CA TYR A 120 10.98 6.21 16.83
C TYR A 120 12.27 6.61 16.11
N GLN A 121 13.38 6.01 16.50
CA GLN A 121 14.69 6.25 15.90
C GLN A 121 15.23 4.98 15.23
N THR A 122 14.95 3.82 15.81
CA THR A 122 15.32 2.53 15.24
C THR A 122 14.14 1.88 14.58
N ILE A 123 14.31 1.49 13.30
CA ILE A 123 13.25 0.93 12.50
C ILE A 123 13.72 -0.36 11.83
N GLN A 124 12.89 -1.39 11.85
CA GLN A 124 13.10 -2.62 11.11
C GLN A 124 12.00 -2.80 10.08
N ILE A 125 12.37 -3.02 8.81
CA ILE A 125 11.43 -3.30 7.72
C ILE A 125 11.64 -4.74 7.26
N ILE A 126 10.61 -5.57 7.40
CA ILE A 126 10.61 -6.95 6.96
C ILE A 126 10.06 -6.99 5.53
N GLY A 127 10.94 -7.31 4.57
CA GLY A 127 10.65 -7.31 3.15
C GLY A 127 11.30 -6.14 2.39
N ALA A 128 11.34 -6.24 1.04
CA ALA A 128 11.92 -5.24 0.14
C ALA A 128 11.08 -5.05 -1.15
N GLY A 129 9.79 -5.34 -1.08
CA GLY A 129 8.84 -5.12 -2.17
C GLY A 129 8.36 -3.67 -2.25
N GLY A 130 7.43 -3.37 -3.18
CA GLY A 130 6.89 -2.03 -3.38
C GLY A 130 6.29 -1.40 -2.11
N THR A 131 5.58 -2.19 -1.30
CA THR A 131 5.02 -1.73 -0.02
C THR A 131 6.11 -1.43 1.01
N ALA A 132 7.17 -2.27 1.09
CA ALA A 132 8.32 -2.02 1.96
C ALA A 132 9.07 -0.73 1.58
N ARG A 133 9.24 -0.47 0.28
CA ARG A 133 9.88 0.76 -0.21
C ARG A 133 9.02 2.01 0.06
N ALA A 134 7.71 1.88 -0.05
CA ALA A 134 6.80 2.97 0.33
C ALA A 134 6.86 3.25 1.84
N ALA A 135 6.90 2.21 2.68
CA ALA A 135 7.12 2.35 4.11
C ALA A 135 8.46 3.04 4.41
N ALA A 136 9.54 2.58 3.77
CA ALA A 136 10.87 3.16 3.93
C ALA A 136 10.89 4.66 3.60
N ALA A 137 10.32 5.06 2.47
CA ALA A 137 10.23 6.47 2.09
C ALA A 137 9.35 7.29 3.06
N ALA A 138 8.31 6.68 3.64
CA ALA A 138 7.43 7.35 4.59
C ALA A 138 8.12 7.70 5.92
N ILE A 139 9.08 6.89 6.32
CA ILE A 139 9.77 7.03 7.61
C ILE A 139 11.20 7.55 7.48
N ASP A 140 11.68 7.84 6.27
CA ASP A 140 13.04 8.31 6.02
C ASP A 140 13.24 9.73 6.59
N ALA A 141 14.16 9.86 7.57
CA ALA A 141 14.45 11.14 8.19
C ALA A 141 15.86 11.14 8.83
N PRO A 142 16.49 12.32 8.96
CA PRO A 142 17.80 12.44 9.61
C PRO A 142 17.77 11.90 11.07
N GLY A 143 18.82 11.18 11.45
CA GLY A 143 19.00 10.63 12.79
C GLY A 143 18.26 9.31 13.04
N ARG A 144 17.61 8.75 12.03
CA ARG A 144 17.01 7.42 12.08
C ARG A 144 17.94 6.36 11.52
N THR A 145 17.83 5.16 12.07
CA THR A 145 18.49 3.96 11.57
C THR A 145 17.44 2.99 11.07
N ILE A 146 17.51 2.61 9.79
CA ILE A 146 16.59 1.67 9.16
C ILE A 146 17.35 0.38 8.83
N GLN A 147 16.92 -0.73 9.41
CA GLN A 147 17.39 -2.07 9.10
C GLN A 147 16.37 -2.78 8.22
N VAL A 148 16.78 -3.23 7.06
CA VAL A 148 15.93 -3.98 6.12
C VAL A 148 16.27 -5.46 6.22
N ILE A 149 15.27 -6.26 6.55
CA ILE A 149 15.35 -7.72 6.65
C ILE A 149 14.77 -8.29 5.37
N ASN A 150 15.59 -8.85 4.51
CA ASN A 150 15.15 -9.37 3.22
C ASN A 150 15.83 -10.70 2.85
N ARG A 151 15.15 -11.50 2.02
CA ARG A 151 15.65 -12.79 1.51
C ARG A 151 16.29 -12.67 0.13
N ASN A 152 16.12 -11.54 -0.54
CA ASN A 152 16.56 -11.36 -1.92
C ASN A 152 17.46 -10.13 -2.06
N PRO A 153 18.80 -10.31 -2.06
CA PRO A 153 19.74 -9.19 -2.18
C PRO A 153 19.57 -8.34 -3.45
N ALA A 154 18.98 -8.89 -4.51
CA ALA A 154 18.72 -8.13 -5.73
C ALA A 154 17.73 -6.96 -5.53
N ARG A 155 16.97 -6.94 -4.42
CA ARG A 155 16.05 -5.86 -4.05
C ARG A 155 16.70 -4.73 -3.25
N GLU A 156 17.95 -4.87 -2.81
CA GLU A 156 18.62 -3.87 -1.97
C GLU A 156 18.83 -2.54 -2.69
N SER A 157 19.14 -2.56 -3.98
CA SER A 157 19.33 -1.33 -4.75
C SER A 157 18.10 -0.45 -4.76
N ASP A 158 16.90 -1.05 -4.91
CA ASP A 158 15.63 -0.32 -4.86
C ASP A 158 15.33 0.24 -3.47
N MET A 159 15.67 -0.51 -2.40
CA MET A 159 15.56 -0.02 -1.02
C MET A 159 16.49 1.16 -0.75
N ARG A 160 17.74 1.12 -1.26
CA ARG A 160 18.68 2.25 -1.15
C ARG A 160 18.18 3.50 -1.86
N ASN A 161 17.48 3.36 -2.98
CA ASN A 161 16.85 4.49 -3.66
C ASN A 161 15.70 5.11 -2.87
N ALA A 162 14.97 4.30 -2.10
CA ALA A 162 13.83 4.75 -1.30
C ALA A 162 14.24 5.50 -0.01
N ILE A 163 15.49 5.30 0.46
CA ILE A 163 16.01 5.85 1.73
C ILE A 163 17.17 6.80 1.40
N THR A 164 17.02 8.06 1.73
CA THR A 164 17.98 9.12 1.34
C THR A 164 18.57 9.89 2.53
N MET A 165 17.97 9.81 3.70
CA MET A 165 18.34 10.59 4.90
C MET A 165 18.74 9.74 6.09
N SER A 166 18.17 8.55 6.22
CA SER A 166 18.42 7.64 7.33
C SER A 166 19.66 6.78 7.10
N GLU A 167 20.28 6.31 8.16
CA GLU A 167 21.31 5.28 8.09
C GLU A 167 20.63 3.94 7.71
N LEU A 168 21.15 3.25 6.69
CA LEU A 168 20.54 2.04 6.13
C LEU A 168 21.45 0.83 6.28
N HIS A 169 20.92 -0.21 6.90
CA HIS A 169 21.54 -1.52 7.03
C HIS A 169 20.67 -2.63 6.42
N PHE A 170 21.31 -3.74 6.02
CA PHE A 170 20.62 -4.94 5.56
C PHE A 170 21.01 -6.11 6.46
N THR A 171 20.03 -6.95 6.77
CA THR A 171 20.20 -8.14 7.59
C THR A 171 19.63 -9.35 6.88
N ASP A 172 20.37 -10.47 6.95
CA ASP A 172 19.89 -11.73 6.42
C ASP A 172 18.66 -12.21 7.20
N TRP A 173 17.76 -12.87 6.51
CA TRP A 173 16.53 -13.40 7.09
C TRP A 173 16.75 -14.39 8.24
N ASN A 174 17.88 -15.09 8.26
CA ASN A 174 18.17 -16.12 9.26
C ASN A 174 18.74 -15.55 10.57
N ASP A 175 19.17 -14.30 10.57
CA ASP A 175 19.84 -13.64 11.72
C ASP A 175 18.93 -12.59 12.40
N VAL A 176 17.61 -12.74 12.27
CA VAL A 176 16.63 -11.71 12.68
C VAL A 176 16.43 -11.69 14.20
N VAL A 177 16.64 -10.52 14.77
CA VAL A 177 16.13 -10.11 16.09
C VAL A 177 15.24 -8.90 15.87
N LEU A 178 14.02 -8.87 16.40
CA LEU A 178 13.08 -7.76 16.27
C LEU A 178 13.04 -6.96 17.57
N ASP A 179 13.88 -5.93 17.65
CA ASP A 179 14.12 -5.10 18.84
C ASP A 179 14.06 -3.59 18.58
N ALA A 180 13.62 -3.18 17.38
CA ALA A 180 13.48 -1.76 17.04
C ALA A 180 12.26 -1.10 17.69
N ASP A 181 12.27 0.24 17.76
CA ASP A 181 11.12 1.04 18.22
C ASP A 181 9.90 0.81 17.34
N LEU A 182 10.12 0.69 16.02
CA LEU A 182 9.09 0.43 15.01
C LEU A 182 9.53 -0.72 14.10
N VAL A 183 8.72 -1.75 14.02
CA VAL A 183 8.86 -2.87 13.07
C VAL A 183 7.74 -2.80 12.05
N ILE A 184 8.06 -2.84 10.77
CA ILE A 184 7.08 -2.83 9.67
C ILE A 184 7.17 -4.14 8.90
N ASN A 185 6.13 -4.98 9.00
CA ASN A 185 6.03 -6.17 8.16
C ASN A 185 5.32 -5.83 6.84
N ALA A 186 6.07 -5.91 5.74
CA ALA A 186 5.57 -5.70 4.39
C ALA A 186 5.80 -6.94 3.50
N THR A 187 5.74 -8.12 4.10
CA THR A 187 5.89 -9.39 3.41
C THR A 187 4.56 -10.00 2.99
N PRO A 188 4.54 -10.91 2.01
CA PRO A 188 3.35 -11.71 1.70
C PRO A 188 2.89 -12.56 2.89
N LYS A 189 1.61 -12.98 2.83
CA LYS A 189 1.01 -13.89 3.80
C LYS A 189 1.94 -15.06 4.16
N SER A 190 2.02 -15.36 5.44
CA SER A 190 2.81 -16.45 6.04
C SER A 190 4.33 -16.35 5.88
N ALA A 191 4.86 -15.33 5.22
CA ALA A 191 6.30 -15.21 5.05
C ALA A 191 7.04 -14.90 6.36
N ALA A 192 6.40 -14.18 7.28
CA ALA A 192 6.95 -13.79 8.57
C ALA A 192 6.50 -14.68 9.76
N ASP A 193 5.78 -15.78 9.54
CA ASP A 193 5.18 -16.60 10.59
C ASP A 193 6.19 -17.19 11.57
N ASN A 194 7.43 -17.43 11.13
CA ASN A 194 8.49 -18.02 11.94
C ASN A 194 9.45 -16.98 12.54
N LEU A 195 9.20 -15.68 12.36
CA LEU A 195 10.03 -14.65 12.93
C LEU A 195 9.75 -14.49 14.44
N PRO A 196 10.76 -14.07 15.23
CA PRO A 196 10.57 -13.85 16.66
C PRO A 196 9.63 -12.68 16.92
N ALA A 197 8.94 -12.70 18.06
CA ALA A 197 8.16 -11.54 18.52
C ALA A 197 9.09 -10.45 19.08
N GLY A 198 8.70 -9.18 18.84
CA GLY A 198 9.36 -8.01 19.44
C GLY A 198 8.46 -7.30 20.47
N ASP A 199 8.96 -6.20 21.01
CA ASP A 199 8.30 -5.42 22.08
C ASP A 199 7.95 -3.99 21.65
N GLY A 200 8.51 -3.47 20.55
CA GLY A 200 8.21 -2.15 20.01
C GLY A 200 6.83 -2.08 19.34
N VAL A 201 6.61 -1.10 18.48
CA VAL A 201 5.39 -1.01 17.67
C VAL A 201 5.54 -1.91 16.45
N LEU A 202 4.58 -2.79 16.20
CA LEU A 202 4.47 -3.52 14.94
C LEU A 202 3.46 -2.85 14.03
N PHE A 203 3.88 -2.46 12.85
CA PHE A 203 2.99 -2.15 11.74
C PHE A 203 2.89 -3.39 10.84
N GLU A 204 1.79 -4.11 10.94
CA GLU A 204 1.52 -5.28 10.10
C GLU A 204 0.75 -4.85 8.85
N SER A 205 1.39 -4.90 7.66
CA SER A 205 0.72 -4.43 6.43
C SER A 205 -0.37 -5.38 5.90
N LEU A 206 -0.50 -6.56 6.49
CA LEU A 206 -1.57 -7.49 6.17
C LEU A 206 -2.81 -7.21 7.03
N TYR A 207 -3.98 -7.38 6.44
CA TYR A 207 -5.29 -7.29 7.11
C TYR A 207 -6.11 -8.57 6.99
N ASN A 208 -5.65 -9.56 6.21
CA ASN A 208 -6.29 -10.85 6.03
C ASN A 208 -5.26 -11.95 5.69
N PRO A 209 -5.16 -13.03 6.51
CA PRO A 209 -5.90 -13.27 7.77
C PRO A 209 -5.49 -12.28 8.87
N TRP A 210 -6.41 -12.06 9.82
CA TRP A 210 -6.13 -11.23 10.98
C TRP A 210 -6.55 -11.93 12.29
N PRO A 211 -5.69 -11.90 13.34
CA PRO A 211 -4.30 -11.45 13.29
C PRO A 211 -3.41 -12.39 12.47
N THR A 212 -2.29 -11.88 11.94
CA THR A 212 -1.20 -12.73 11.42
C THR A 212 -0.50 -13.44 12.56
N THR A 213 0.27 -14.51 12.28
CA THR A 213 1.05 -15.22 13.32
C THR A 213 2.01 -14.27 14.03
N LEU A 214 2.67 -13.37 13.30
CA LEU A 214 3.57 -12.37 13.89
C LEU A 214 2.80 -11.41 14.81
N ALA A 215 1.68 -10.85 14.34
CA ALA A 215 0.85 -9.93 15.11
C ALA A 215 0.25 -10.58 16.37
N ALA A 216 -0.20 -11.84 16.29
CA ALA A 216 -0.76 -12.58 17.41
C ALA A 216 0.25 -12.85 18.53
N ASN A 217 1.53 -12.99 18.20
CA ASN A 217 2.62 -13.23 19.14
C ASN A 217 3.33 -11.95 19.59
N TRP A 218 2.99 -10.79 18.99
CA TRP A 218 3.66 -9.52 19.30
C TRP A 218 3.37 -9.07 20.74
N ARG A 219 4.38 -8.52 21.43
CA ARG A 219 4.25 -8.11 22.84
C ARG A 219 3.98 -6.62 23.01
N GLY A 220 4.28 -5.80 21.99
CA GLY A 220 4.03 -4.37 21.98
C GLY A 220 2.71 -3.98 21.30
N GLN A 221 2.58 -2.71 20.93
CA GLN A 221 1.43 -2.21 20.18
C GLN A 221 1.45 -2.76 18.76
N VAL A 222 0.26 -3.11 18.22
CA VAL A 222 0.11 -3.56 16.83
C VAL A 222 -0.83 -2.63 16.07
N ILE A 223 -0.39 -2.18 14.90
CA ILE A 223 -1.19 -1.46 13.90
C ILE A 223 -1.51 -2.44 12.77
N ASP A 224 -2.76 -2.58 12.40
CA ASP A 224 -3.18 -3.50 11.35
C ASP A 224 -3.09 -2.89 9.94
N GLY A 225 -3.00 -3.73 8.92
CA GLY A 225 -2.91 -3.29 7.53
C GLY A 225 -4.16 -2.64 6.96
N MET A 226 -5.29 -2.70 7.68
CA MET A 226 -6.52 -1.99 7.31
C MET A 226 -6.30 -0.48 7.36
N ASP A 227 -5.49 0.01 8.31
CA ASP A 227 -5.18 1.44 8.40
C ASP A 227 -4.43 1.94 7.17
N LEU A 228 -3.42 1.21 6.71
CA LEU A 228 -2.74 1.52 5.46
C LEU A 228 -3.71 1.49 4.27
N LEU A 229 -4.53 0.42 4.19
CA LEU A 229 -5.48 0.24 3.12
C LEU A 229 -6.48 1.41 3.04
N ILE A 230 -6.99 1.88 4.18
CA ILE A 230 -7.95 2.99 4.24
C ILE A 230 -7.28 4.31 3.87
N HIS A 231 -6.13 4.63 4.49
CA HIS A 231 -5.50 5.92 4.28
C HIS A 231 -5.04 6.12 2.83
N GLN A 232 -4.45 5.09 2.19
CA GLN A 232 -4.09 5.16 0.79
C GLN A 232 -5.32 5.21 -0.14
N ALA A 233 -6.44 4.55 0.24
CA ALA A 233 -7.68 4.60 -0.54
C ALA A 233 -8.34 6.00 -0.51
N ILE A 234 -8.30 6.72 0.62
CA ILE A 234 -8.79 8.08 0.71
C ILE A 234 -8.07 8.98 -0.31
N ASP A 235 -6.75 8.87 -0.42
CA ASP A 235 -5.99 9.64 -1.39
C ASP A 235 -6.27 9.19 -2.83
N GLN A 236 -6.45 7.90 -3.07
CA GLN A 236 -6.88 7.39 -4.39
C GLN A 236 -8.26 7.91 -4.79
N ILE A 237 -9.22 7.93 -3.86
CA ILE A 237 -10.57 8.46 -4.13
C ILE A 237 -10.48 9.95 -4.48
N HIS A 238 -9.70 10.73 -3.73
CA HIS A 238 -9.44 12.12 -4.07
C HIS A 238 -8.87 12.30 -5.49
N LEU A 239 -7.80 11.58 -5.81
CA LEU A 239 -7.12 11.67 -7.11
C LEU A 239 -8.02 11.24 -8.28
N MET A 240 -8.81 10.17 -8.11
CA MET A 240 -9.66 9.63 -9.17
C MET A 240 -10.93 10.46 -9.38
N THR A 241 -11.45 11.10 -8.33
CA THR A 241 -12.77 11.75 -8.39
C THR A 241 -12.71 13.27 -8.39
N GLY A 242 -11.60 13.86 -7.92
CA GLY A 242 -11.44 15.30 -7.69
C GLY A 242 -12.13 15.83 -6.44
N PHE A 243 -12.81 14.99 -5.65
CA PHE A 243 -13.46 15.41 -4.41
C PHE A 243 -12.41 15.68 -3.33
N VAL A 244 -12.57 16.79 -2.61
CA VAL A 244 -11.84 17.04 -1.37
C VAL A 244 -12.47 16.22 -0.26
N ILE A 245 -11.68 15.36 0.39
CA ILE A 245 -12.19 14.40 1.35
C ILE A 245 -11.73 14.76 2.75
N ASP A 246 -12.69 14.92 3.67
CA ASP A 246 -12.39 14.99 5.10
C ASP A 246 -11.98 13.59 5.60
N ARG A 247 -10.70 13.42 5.86
CA ARG A 247 -10.13 12.14 6.29
C ARG A 247 -10.71 11.65 7.63
N LYS A 248 -11.01 12.58 8.56
CA LYS A 248 -11.55 12.22 9.87
C LYS A 248 -12.96 11.64 9.78
N LEU A 249 -13.76 12.13 8.82
CA LEU A 249 -15.10 11.63 8.57
C LEU A 249 -15.06 10.35 7.69
N MET A 250 -14.17 10.30 6.72
CA MET A 250 -14.09 9.19 5.77
C MET A 250 -13.49 7.93 6.39
N TYR A 251 -12.46 8.06 7.23
CA TYR A 251 -11.78 6.92 7.83
C TYR A 251 -12.73 5.93 8.53
N PRO A 252 -13.58 6.35 9.52
CA PRO A 252 -14.46 5.41 10.21
C PRO A 252 -15.49 4.76 9.28
N LEU A 253 -15.94 5.46 8.25
CA LEU A 253 -16.87 4.91 7.26
C LEU A 253 -16.18 3.79 6.46
N LEU A 254 -14.95 4.02 5.97
CA LEU A 254 -14.22 3.00 5.22
C LEU A 254 -13.80 1.83 6.10
N ARG A 255 -13.45 2.09 7.37
CA ARG A 255 -13.12 1.04 8.34
C ARG A 255 -14.32 0.10 8.52
N ALA A 256 -15.49 0.66 8.78
CA ALA A 256 -16.72 -0.13 8.93
C ALA A 256 -17.06 -0.93 7.66
N ALA A 257 -16.88 -0.34 6.46
CA ALA A 257 -17.12 -1.05 5.21
C ALA A 257 -16.14 -2.21 4.99
N GLY A 258 -14.87 -2.03 5.32
CA GLY A 258 -13.85 -3.09 5.22
C GLY A 258 -14.11 -4.24 6.21
N GLU A 259 -14.44 -3.92 7.45
CA GLU A 259 -14.75 -4.92 8.49
C GLU A 259 -16.03 -5.71 8.17
N ALA A 260 -17.06 -5.06 7.64
CA ALA A 260 -18.27 -5.73 7.19
C ALA A 260 -17.98 -6.73 6.06
N GLU A 261 -17.21 -6.31 5.06
CA GLU A 261 -16.81 -7.16 3.92
C GLU A 261 -15.97 -8.37 4.37
N LEU A 262 -15.05 -8.19 5.35
CA LEU A 262 -14.29 -9.33 5.91
C LEU A 262 -15.19 -10.34 6.58
N LYS A 263 -16.15 -9.85 7.40
CA LYS A 263 -17.11 -10.71 8.11
C LYS A 263 -18.03 -11.49 7.16
N ASP A 264 -18.42 -10.89 6.04
CA ASP A 264 -19.27 -11.55 5.05
C ASP A 264 -18.53 -12.66 4.27
N ARG A 265 -17.18 -12.68 4.33
CA ARG A 265 -16.33 -13.68 3.65
C ARG A 265 -15.95 -14.88 4.56
N GLU A 266 -16.19 -14.79 5.87
CA GLU A 266 -16.00 -15.87 6.85
C GLU A 266 -17.14 -16.89 6.79
#